data_866f1ae9883b38c22c9d9e993e24534d
#
_entry.id   866f1ae9883b38c22c9d9e993e24534d
#
_cell.length_a   1.000
_cell.length_b   1.000
_cell.length_c   1.000
_cell.angle_alpha   90.00
_cell.angle_beta   90.00
_cell.angle_gamma   90.00
#
_symmetry.space_group_name_H-M   'P 1'
#
loop_
_entity.id
_entity.type
_entity.pdbx_description
1 polymer ?
#
loop_
_entity_poly.entity_id
_entity_poly.type
_entity_poly.pdbx_seq_one_letter_code
_entity_poly.pdbx_strand_id
1 'polypeptide(L)'
;MAGVRGALLTAALLVIAPVLAPVLALAQPQSLTLGTASVGGTYHVYGGVVAALLTDKAGLQVTTQQTQGPNQNVIMIEDGKIGLGMTTMGVALQALQGSAPWTKGKKYDSIRALFPMYDTPMQCVSLKKSGIASFRQLDGKTVGTGPKAGTAGTYFPLIFDALDMKVSTRNGQSVEMGHQLNDGLIDAFCFGAGAPVPMFTQLDAEQQVAFYTWTPEDIALIRGKMPEFTESTIPRGLYKQQTADQKTIGLYNFAIANKDMPDATAYAITKTVLESNRAMLSAHTAAKETVAANASRNTILTFHPGAVRYYREKGIRLDPATLPK
;
A
#
# COMPACT_ATOMS: atom_id res chain seq x y z
N MET A 1 22.48 5.36 -103.35
CA MET A 1 22.45 6.57 -102.58
C MET A 1 21.27 6.46 -101.63
N ALA A 2 21.44 5.99 -100.41
CA ALA A 2 20.39 5.80 -99.49
C ALA A 2 20.83 6.44 -98.16
N GLY A 3 20.11 7.44 -97.63
CA GLY A 3 20.38 8.12 -96.40
C GLY A 3 19.63 7.44 -95.26
N VAL A 4 20.36 7.06 -94.27
CA VAL A 4 19.80 6.51 -93.02
C VAL A 4 19.54 7.62 -92.03
N ARG A 5 18.27 7.82 -91.66
CA ARG A 5 17.85 8.72 -90.56
C ARG A 5 17.87 7.97 -89.24
N GLY A 6 18.75 8.40 -88.34
CA GLY A 6 18.79 7.93 -86.99
C GLY A 6 17.71 8.59 -86.12
N ALA A 7 16.89 7.81 -85.45
CA ALA A 7 15.92 8.27 -84.45
C ALA A 7 16.58 8.23 -83.07
N LEU A 8 16.67 9.38 -82.41
CA LEU A 8 17.06 9.48 -80.99
C LEU A 8 15.87 9.20 -80.08
N LEU A 9 15.94 8.09 -79.34
CA LEU A 9 15.03 7.78 -78.27
C LEU A 9 15.52 8.46 -76.99
N THR A 10 14.80 9.44 -76.53
CA THR A 10 15.01 10.07 -75.21
C THR A 10 14.31 9.26 -74.12
N ALA A 11 15.07 8.53 -73.32
CA ALA A 11 14.56 7.82 -72.13
C ALA A 11 14.36 8.81 -70.96
N ALA A 12 13.12 9.06 -70.60
CA ALA A 12 12.77 9.83 -69.43
C ALA A 12 12.92 8.92 -68.16
N LEU A 13 13.93 9.17 -67.31
CA LEU A 13 14.05 8.54 -66.00
C LEU A 13 13.02 9.18 -65.03
N LEU A 14 11.97 8.43 -64.69
CA LEU A 14 11.07 8.76 -63.58
C LEU A 14 11.81 8.50 -62.26
N VAL A 15 12.22 9.54 -61.58
CA VAL A 15 12.76 9.42 -60.19
C VAL A 15 11.56 9.32 -59.24
N ILE A 16 11.27 8.14 -58.77
CA ILE A 16 10.30 7.89 -57.70
C ILE A 16 11.00 8.23 -56.39
N ALA A 17 10.73 9.38 -55.81
CA ALA A 17 11.17 9.73 -54.46
C ALA A 17 10.35 8.94 -53.43
N PRO A 18 10.99 8.18 -52.49
CA PRO A 18 10.25 7.50 -51.43
C PRO A 18 9.64 8.56 -50.50
N VAL A 19 8.33 8.60 -50.44
CA VAL A 19 7.59 9.36 -49.41
C VAL A 19 7.80 8.64 -48.09
N LEU A 20 8.73 9.12 -47.26
CA LEU A 20 8.84 8.70 -45.86
C LEU A 20 7.61 9.21 -45.12
N ALA A 21 6.55 8.42 -45.04
CA ALA A 21 5.47 8.67 -44.11
C ALA A 21 6.02 8.54 -42.67
N PRO A 22 5.82 9.49 -41.76
CA PRO A 22 6.20 9.32 -40.36
C PRO A 22 5.38 8.16 -39.80
N VAL A 23 6.04 7.06 -39.49
CA VAL A 23 5.46 5.98 -38.68
C VAL A 23 5.24 6.61 -37.31
N LEU A 24 4.00 6.94 -37.01
CA LEU A 24 3.57 7.28 -35.63
C LEU A 24 3.88 6.03 -34.79
N ALA A 25 5.03 6.02 -34.14
CA ALA A 25 5.34 5.02 -33.15
C ALA A 25 4.30 5.17 -32.03
N LEU A 26 3.32 4.28 -32.00
CA LEU A 26 2.41 4.18 -30.86
C LEU A 26 3.30 3.89 -29.67
N ALA A 27 3.45 4.88 -28.79
CA ALA A 27 4.20 4.71 -27.54
C ALA A 27 3.58 3.52 -26.81
N GLN A 28 4.36 2.48 -26.58
CA GLN A 28 3.88 1.33 -25.80
C GLN A 28 3.50 1.81 -24.38
N PRO A 29 2.38 1.31 -23.81
CA PRO A 29 2.00 1.66 -22.45
C PRO A 29 3.16 1.37 -21.51
N GLN A 30 3.45 2.34 -20.62
CA GLN A 30 4.48 2.13 -19.60
C GLN A 30 4.05 1.00 -18.67
N SER A 31 4.89 -0.04 -18.56
CA SER A 31 4.65 -1.16 -17.66
C SER A 31 5.16 -0.86 -16.26
N LEU A 32 4.32 -1.09 -15.26
CA LEU A 32 4.62 -0.89 -13.84
C LEU A 32 4.22 -2.12 -13.02
N THR A 33 5.02 -2.44 -12.02
CA THR A 33 4.67 -3.43 -11.00
C THR A 33 4.28 -2.71 -9.71
N LEU A 34 3.10 -3.06 -9.16
CA LEU A 34 2.61 -2.59 -7.86
C LEU A 34 2.86 -3.66 -6.79
N GLY A 35 3.76 -3.36 -5.85
CA GLY A 35 3.95 -4.18 -4.66
C GLY A 35 2.75 -4.07 -3.70
N THR A 36 2.14 -5.20 -3.39
CA THR A 36 0.98 -5.29 -2.47
C THR A 36 1.41 -5.81 -1.09
N ALA A 37 0.77 -6.85 -0.59
CA ALA A 37 1.13 -7.60 0.61
C ALA A 37 0.51 -9.01 0.56
N SER A 38 0.40 -9.67 1.71
CA SER A 38 -0.15 -11.02 1.81
C SER A 38 -1.62 -11.11 1.37
N VAL A 39 -1.97 -12.21 0.73
CA VAL A 39 -3.36 -12.59 0.48
C VAL A 39 -4.11 -12.66 1.82
N GLY A 40 -5.38 -12.23 1.84
CA GLY A 40 -6.17 -12.10 3.07
C GLY A 40 -5.94 -10.78 3.82
N GLY A 41 -5.00 -9.94 3.38
CA GLY A 41 -4.81 -8.58 3.87
C GLY A 41 -5.41 -7.52 2.95
N THR A 42 -5.66 -6.33 3.49
CA THR A 42 -6.31 -5.23 2.74
C THR A 42 -5.48 -4.72 1.57
N TYR A 43 -4.15 -4.65 1.68
CA TYR A 43 -3.29 -4.23 0.56
C TYR A 43 -3.47 -5.10 -0.68
N HIS A 44 -3.74 -6.40 -0.51
CA HIS A 44 -3.91 -7.31 -1.63
C HIS A 44 -5.15 -6.94 -2.47
N VAL A 45 -6.30 -6.78 -1.81
CA VAL A 45 -7.56 -6.41 -2.47
C VAL A 45 -7.51 -4.99 -3.03
N TYR A 46 -7.07 -4.04 -2.22
CA TYR A 46 -6.95 -2.63 -2.59
C TYR A 46 -6.00 -2.44 -3.78
N GLY A 47 -4.83 -3.07 -3.75
CA GLY A 47 -3.83 -2.99 -4.82
C GLY A 47 -4.32 -3.57 -6.14
N GLY A 48 -5.12 -4.65 -6.10
CA GLY A 48 -5.76 -5.20 -7.29
C GLY A 48 -6.64 -4.19 -8.02
N VAL A 49 -7.44 -3.43 -7.26
CA VAL A 49 -8.30 -2.38 -7.83
C VAL A 49 -7.49 -1.18 -8.32
N VAL A 50 -6.48 -0.76 -7.59
CA VAL A 50 -5.56 0.30 -8.06
C VAL A 50 -4.93 -0.10 -9.39
N ALA A 51 -4.41 -1.32 -9.51
CA ALA A 51 -3.79 -1.79 -10.74
C ALA A 51 -4.79 -1.79 -11.92
N ALA A 52 -6.01 -2.29 -11.71
CA ALA A 52 -7.06 -2.29 -12.72
C ALA A 52 -7.41 -0.87 -13.17
N LEU A 53 -7.65 0.05 -12.22
CA LEU A 53 -7.97 1.46 -12.53
C LEU A 53 -6.87 2.16 -13.33
N LEU A 54 -5.61 1.92 -12.98
CA LEU A 54 -4.47 2.53 -13.68
C LEU A 54 -4.34 1.97 -15.09
N THR A 55 -4.62 0.68 -15.27
CA THR A 55 -4.62 0.05 -16.60
C THR A 55 -5.75 0.58 -17.45
N ASP A 56 -6.96 0.65 -16.90
CA ASP A 56 -8.16 1.04 -17.66
C ASP A 56 -8.22 2.53 -17.99
N LYS A 57 -7.71 3.40 -17.08
CA LYS A 57 -7.95 4.85 -17.18
C LYS A 57 -6.71 5.72 -17.31
N ALA A 58 -5.53 5.22 -16.91
CA ALA A 58 -4.29 6.01 -16.95
C ALA A 58 -3.39 5.66 -18.13
N GLY A 59 -3.76 4.68 -18.97
CA GLY A 59 -2.93 4.21 -20.09
C GLY A 59 -1.62 3.54 -19.65
N LEU A 60 -1.61 2.97 -18.43
CA LEU A 60 -0.48 2.25 -17.86
C LEU A 60 -0.75 0.74 -17.89
N GLN A 61 0.27 -0.07 -18.08
CA GLN A 61 0.16 -1.52 -17.84
C GLN A 61 0.61 -1.81 -16.41
N VAL A 62 -0.34 -2.04 -15.49
CA VAL A 62 -0.02 -2.27 -14.08
C VAL A 62 -0.34 -3.70 -13.67
N THR A 63 0.69 -4.42 -13.22
CA THR A 63 0.55 -5.75 -12.63
C THR A 63 0.79 -5.69 -11.12
N THR A 64 0.12 -6.55 -10.34
CA THR A 64 0.36 -6.65 -8.91
C THR A 64 1.40 -7.71 -8.60
N GLN A 65 2.26 -7.42 -7.63
CA GLN A 65 3.18 -8.39 -7.07
C GLN A 65 2.90 -8.57 -5.57
N GLN A 66 2.63 -9.80 -5.17
CA GLN A 66 2.53 -10.13 -3.76
C GLN A 66 3.89 -9.93 -3.08
N THR A 67 3.89 -9.24 -1.95
CA THR A 67 5.07 -9.01 -1.10
C THR A 67 4.75 -9.40 0.35
N GLN A 68 5.73 -9.27 1.23
CA GLN A 68 5.49 -9.40 2.67
C GLN A 68 4.83 -8.15 3.27
N GLY A 69 4.78 -7.03 2.54
CA GLY A 69 4.15 -5.78 2.98
C GLY A 69 5.05 -4.56 2.88
N PRO A 70 4.78 -3.52 3.68
CA PRO A 70 5.33 -2.18 3.49
C PRO A 70 6.87 -2.11 3.53
N ASN A 71 7.53 -2.84 4.40
CA ASN A 71 9.00 -2.83 4.49
C ASN A 71 9.61 -3.36 3.18
N GLN A 72 9.09 -4.49 2.68
CA GLN A 72 9.59 -5.05 1.42
C GLN A 72 9.27 -4.14 0.24
N ASN A 73 8.09 -3.50 0.22
CA ASN A 73 7.73 -2.54 -0.82
C ASN A 73 8.72 -1.37 -0.87
N VAL A 74 9.08 -0.81 0.28
CA VAL A 74 10.09 0.26 0.37
C VAL A 74 11.44 -0.21 -0.19
N ILE A 75 11.92 -1.38 0.22
CA ILE A 75 13.19 -1.94 -0.27
C ILE A 75 13.15 -2.14 -1.79
N MET A 76 12.06 -2.71 -2.31
CA MET A 76 11.93 -3.01 -3.74
C MET A 76 11.80 -1.76 -4.61
N ILE A 77 11.17 -0.68 -4.10
CA ILE A 77 11.15 0.63 -4.78
C ILE A 77 12.55 1.24 -4.81
N GLU A 78 13.26 1.24 -3.69
CA GLU A 78 14.63 1.74 -3.61
C GLU A 78 15.57 1.01 -4.58
N ASP A 79 15.38 -0.31 -4.70
CA ASP A 79 16.18 -1.18 -5.60
C ASP A 79 15.70 -1.12 -7.07
N GLY A 80 14.66 -0.35 -7.39
CA GLY A 80 14.09 -0.26 -8.74
C GLY A 80 13.37 -1.54 -9.23
N LYS A 81 13.03 -2.46 -8.31
CA LYS A 81 12.38 -3.76 -8.63
C LYS A 81 10.87 -3.64 -8.85
N ILE A 82 10.25 -2.63 -8.25
CA ILE A 82 8.84 -2.27 -8.47
C ILE A 82 8.73 -0.75 -8.66
N GLY A 83 7.78 -0.33 -9.48
CA GLY A 83 7.56 1.10 -9.76
C GLY A 83 6.60 1.76 -8.78
N LEU A 84 5.71 1.00 -8.18
CA LEU A 84 4.65 1.48 -7.28
C LEU A 84 4.52 0.55 -6.07
N GLY A 85 4.26 1.10 -4.91
CA GLY A 85 4.09 0.33 -3.68
C GLY A 85 3.17 1.02 -2.69
N MET A 86 2.94 0.35 -1.57
CA MET A 86 2.11 0.83 -0.47
C MET A 86 2.92 0.73 0.83
N THR A 87 2.84 1.76 1.67
CA THR A 87 3.54 1.77 2.97
C THR A 87 2.71 2.45 4.04
N THR A 88 2.96 2.11 5.30
CA THR A 88 2.49 2.88 6.45
C THR A 88 3.46 4.01 6.77
N MET A 89 2.96 5.09 7.33
CA MET A 89 3.80 6.25 7.70
C MET A 89 4.87 5.89 8.74
N GLY A 90 4.58 4.96 9.65
CA GLY A 90 5.59 4.47 10.60
C GLY A 90 6.74 3.73 9.91
N VAL A 91 6.43 2.81 8.98
CA VAL A 91 7.47 2.13 8.18
C VAL A 91 8.26 3.13 7.32
N ALA A 92 7.57 4.13 6.75
CA ALA A 92 8.24 5.20 6.01
C ALA A 92 9.21 6.00 6.89
N LEU A 93 8.81 6.33 8.12
CA LEU A 93 9.68 7.01 9.10
C LEU A 93 10.92 6.17 9.42
N GLN A 94 10.74 4.90 9.75
CA GLN A 94 11.85 3.96 10.00
C GLN A 94 12.79 3.86 8.79
N ALA A 95 12.24 3.83 7.57
CA ALA A 95 12.99 3.79 6.33
C ALA A 95 13.88 5.03 6.15
N LEU A 96 13.31 6.23 6.28
CA LEU A 96 14.02 7.49 6.12
C LEU A 96 15.12 7.68 7.18
N GLN A 97 14.88 7.22 8.40
CA GLN A 97 15.84 7.32 9.51
C GLN A 97 16.91 6.22 9.49
N GLY A 98 16.62 5.07 8.87
CA GLY A 98 17.48 3.89 8.99
C GLY A 98 17.48 3.30 10.41
N SER A 99 16.43 3.55 11.19
CA SER A 99 16.42 3.31 12.64
C SER A 99 15.93 1.91 13.07
N ALA A 100 15.24 1.19 12.18
CA ALA A 100 14.68 -0.11 12.52
C ALA A 100 15.63 -1.27 12.15
N PRO A 101 15.55 -2.43 12.84
CA PRO A 101 16.39 -3.59 12.54
C PRO A 101 16.34 -4.06 11.07
N TRP A 102 15.17 -3.94 10.42
CA TRP A 102 15.01 -4.34 9.03
C TRP A 102 15.76 -3.44 8.04
N THR A 103 16.07 -2.19 8.41
CA THR A 103 16.83 -1.25 7.58
C THR A 103 18.34 -1.53 7.60
N LYS A 104 18.84 -2.22 8.63
CA LYS A 104 20.27 -2.47 8.87
C LYS A 104 21.11 -1.17 8.83
N GLY A 105 20.55 -0.06 9.31
CA GLY A 105 21.18 1.26 9.31
C GLY A 105 21.13 2.00 7.97
N LYS A 106 20.61 1.38 6.90
CA LYS A 106 20.43 2.04 5.60
C LYS A 106 19.22 2.99 5.65
N LYS A 107 19.40 4.19 5.13
CA LYS A 107 18.31 5.13 4.84
C LYS A 107 17.78 4.88 3.43
N TYR A 108 16.46 4.90 3.29
CA TYR A 108 15.74 4.70 2.04
C TYR A 108 15.11 6.04 1.64
N ASP A 109 15.87 6.88 0.93
CA ASP A 109 15.49 8.26 0.62
C ASP A 109 14.95 8.46 -0.81
N SER A 110 14.84 7.39 -1.59
CA SER A 110 14.28 7.43 -2.95
C SER A 110 12.75 7.36 -2.98
N ILE A 111 12.10 7.00 -1.87
CA ILE A 111 10.64 6.88 -1.83
C ILE A 111 9.96 8.25 -1.81
N ARG A 112 8.87 8.39 -2.58
CA ARG A 112 8.03 9.59 -2.65
C ARG A 112 6.56 9.22 -2.48
N ALA A 113 5.82 10.03 -1.72
CA ALA A 113 4.38 9.88 -1.57
C ALA A 113 3.64 10.26 -2.85
N LEU A 114 2.62 9.49 -3.22
CA LEU A 114 1.72 9.77 -4.32
C LEU A 114 0.35 10.20 -3.81
N PHE A 115 -0.38 9.30 -3.18
CA PHE A 115 -1.73 9.56 -2.70
C PHE A 115 -2.01 8.88 -1.35
N PRO A 116 -2.90 9.50 -0.53
CA PRO A 116 -3.34 8.92 0.73
C PRO A 116 -4.23 7.72 0.47
N MET A 117 -4.11 6.71 1.30
CA MET A 117 -4.91 5.50 1.19
C MET A 117 -5.97 5.44 2.28
N TYR A 118 -5.62 4.97 3.46
CA TYR A 118 -6.52 4.77 4.61
C TYR A 118 -5.72 4.52 5.89
N ASP A 119 -6.40 4.56 7.04
CA ASP A 119 -5.83 4.16 8.32
C ASP A 119 -5.64 2.65 8.41
N THR A 120 -4.58 2.25 9.09
CA THR A 120 -4.25 0.85 9.40
C THR A 120 -4.38 0.63 10.92
N PRO A 121 -5.58 0.37 11.43
CA PRO A 121 -5.73 0.03 12.83
C PRO A 121 -5.03 -1.30 13.16
N MET A 122 -4.40 -1.35 14.33
CA MET A 122 -3.84 -2.57 14.90
C MET A 122 -4.96 -3.37 15.55
N GLN A 123 -5.23 -4.56 15.03
CA GLN A 123 -6.40 -5.37 15.39
C GLN A 123 -5.96 -6.76 15.82
N CYS A 124 -6.69 -7.36 16.77
CA CYS A 124 -6.46 -8.75 17.16
C CYS A 124 -7.79 -9.50 17.25
N VAL A 125 -7.75 -10.79 16.93
CA VAL A 125 -8.87 -11.71 17.02
C VAL A 125 -8.42 -13.02 17.69
N SER A 126 -9.27 -13.59 18.53
CA SER A 126 -9.12 -14.93 19.10
C SER A 126 -10.39 -15.73 18.91
N LEU A 127 -10.32 -17.04 19.07
CA LEU A 127 -11.52 -17.88 19.17
C LEU A 127 -12.15 -17.73 20.55
N LYS A 128 -13.47 -17.55 20.65
CA LYS A 128 -14.17 -17.40 21.95
C LYS A 128 -13.91 -18.58 22.90
N LYS A 129 -13.73 -19.79 22.36
CA LYS A 129 -13.40 -20.99 23.14
C LYS A 129 -12.08 -20.90 23.92
N SER A 130 -11.15 -19.99 23.51
CA SER A 130 -9.88 -19.75 24.22
C SER A 130 -10.05 -18.95 25.52
N GLY A 131 -11.19 -18.28 25.70
CA GLY A 131 -11.42 -17.38 26.83
C GLY A 131 -10.69 -16.03 26.74
N ILE A 132 -9.90 -15.79 25.69
CA ILE A 132 -9.17 -14.54 25.47
C ILE A 132 -10.15 -13.50 24.92
N ALA A 133 -10.36 -12.40 25.67
CA ALA A 133 -11.29 -11.34 25.34
C ALA A 133 -10.69 -9.92 25.46
N SER A 134 -9.42 -9.79 25.81
CA SER A 134 -8.72 -8.51 25.91
C SER A 134 -7.28 -8.61 25.42
N PHE A 135 -6.71 -7.46 25.02
CA PHE A 135 -5.33 -7.42 24.53
C PHE A 135 -4.31 -7.87 25.56
N ARG A 136 -4.48 -7.47 26.83
CA ARG A 136 -3.57 -7.84 27.91
C ARG A 136 -3.57 -9.35 28.24
N GLN A 137 -4.63 -10.09 27.90
CA GLN A 137 -4.67 -11.55 28.07
C GLN A 137 -3.80 -12.31 27.05
N LEU A 138 -3.18 -11.61 26.10
CA LEU A 138 -2.18 -12.18 25.19
C LEU A 138 -0.82 -12.41 25.87
N ASP A 139 -0.60 -11.89 27.09
CA ASP A 139 0.62 -12.17 27.85
C ASP A 139 0.79 -13.67 28.09
N GLY A 140 1.99 -14.19 27.82
CA GLY A 140 2.31 -15.61 27.87
C GLY A 140 1.75 -16.47 26.72
N LYS A 141 1.10 -15.85 25.70
CA LYS A 141 0.45 -16.55 24.59
C LYS A 141 1.29 -16.59 23.32
N THR A 142 0.87 -17.47 22.40
CA THR A 142 1.42 -17.53 21.03
C THR A 142 0.51 -16.75 20.08
N VAL A 143 1.05 -15.72 19.46
CA VAL A 143 0.29 -14.78 18.61
C VAL A 143 0.84 -14.76 17.19
N GLY A 144 -0.04 -14.97 16.20
CA GLY A 144 0.27 -14.73 14.79
C GLY A 144 0.30 -13.24 14.52
N THR A 145 1.32 -12.74 13.80
CA THR A 145 1.47 -11.29 13.50
C THR A 145 1.65 -11.00 12.01
N GLY A 146 1.22 -11.93 11.15
CA GLY A 146 1.40 -11.78 9.71
C GLY A 146 2.87 -11.88 9.26
N PRO A 147 3.19 -11.50 8.01
CA PRO A 147 4.57 -11.57 7.52
C PRO A 147 5.53 -10.69 8.31
N LYS A 148 6.78 -11.15 8.47
CA LYS A 148 7.81 -10.45 9.25
C LYS A 148 8.09 -9.04 8.73
N ALA A 149 8.09 -8.83 7.41
CA ALA A 149 8.27 -7.52 6.79
C ALA A 149 6.94 -6.78 6.52
N GLY A 150 5.86 -7.20 7.19
CA GLY A 150 4.57 -6.51 7.23
C GLY A 150 4.47 -5.56 8.42
N THR A 151 3.45 -4.69 8.41
CA THR A 151 3.18 -3.76 9.52
C THR A 151 3.06 -4.49 10.85
N ALA A 152 2.26 -5.55 10.90
CA ALA A 152 2.03 -6.31 12.13
C ALA A 152 3.30 -7.03 12.62
N GLY A 153 4.04 -7.69 11.73
CA GLY A 153 5.30 -8.36 12.08
C GLY A 153 6.39 -7.42 12.55
N THR A 154 6.33 -6.15 12.11
CA THR A 154 7.26 -5.09 12.54
C THR A 154 6.88 -4.51 13.90
N TYR A 155 5.59 -4.21 14.11
CA TYR A 155 5.16 -3.39 15.24
C TYR A 155 4.63 -4.18 16.43
N PHE A 156 3.97 -5.34 16.25
CA PHE A 156 3.46 -6.08 17.41
C PHE A 156 4.55 -6.51 18.40
N PRO A 157 5.75 -6.97 17.99
CA PRO A 157 6.82 -7.21 18.94
C PRO A 157 7.18 -5.98 19.76
N LEU A 158 7.29 -4.81 19.13
CA LEU A 158 7.58 -3.53 19.80
C LEU A 158 6.44 -3.10 20.74
N ILE A 159 5.18 -3.35 20.35
CA ILE A 159 4.00 -3.07 21.17
C ILE A 159 3.98 -3.96 22.41
N PHE A 160 4.25 -5.27 22.26
CA PHE A 160 4.32 -6.18 23.40
C PHE A 160 5.44 -5.78 24.36
N ASP A 161 6.62 -5.45 23.84
CA ASP A 161 7.74 -4.95 24.65
C ASP A 161 7.39 -3.62 25.35
N ALA A 162 6.70 -2.70 24.66
CA ALA A 162 6.28 -1.44 25.23
C ALA A 162 5.32 -1.60 26.42
N LEU A 163 4.56 -2.67 26.42
CA LEU A 163 3.56 -3.02 27.44
C LEU A 163 4.05 -4.05 28.47
N ASP A 164 5.35 -4.41 28.45
CA ASP A 164 5.97 -5.43 29.30
C ASP A 164 5.27 -6.80 29.21
N MET A 165 4.80 -7.17 28.00
CA MET A 165 4.12 -8.44 27.72
C MET A 165 5.08 -9.47 27.13
N LYS A 166 5.04 -10.70 27.60
CA LYS A 166 5.85 -11.81 27.11
C LYS A 166 5.04 -12.66 26.13
N VAL A 167 5.07 -12.28 24.86
CA VAL A 167 4.31 -12.94 23.80
C VAL A 167 5.25 -13.67 22.84
N SER A 168 4.94 -14.94 22.54
CA SER A 168 5.61 -15.68 21.48
C SER A 168 4.98 -15.33 20.13
N THR A 169 5.71 -14.66 19.24
CA THR A 169 5.17 -14.29 17.93
C THR A 169 5.45 -15.33 16.86
N ARG A 170 4.46 -15.60 16.00
CA ARG A 170 4.62 -16.40 14.77
C ARG A 170 4.33 -15.52 13.55
N ASN A 171 5.17 -15.67 12.52
CA ASN A 171 5.04 -14.92 11.28
C ASN A 171 4.64 -15.86 10.13
N GLY A 172 3.76 -15.39 9.27
CA GLY A 172 3.32 -16.11 8.07
C GLY A 172 2.37 -15.24 7.26
N GLN A 173 1.86 -15.75 6.15
CA GLN A 173 0.86 -15.04 5.36
C GLN A 173 -0.45 -14.89 6.15
N SER A 174 -1.25 -13.86 5.88
CA SER A 174 -2.49 -13.57 6.62
C SER A 174 -3.45 -14.78 6.61
N VAL A 175 -3.62 -15.44 5.47
CA VAL A 175 -4.45 -16.65 5.35
C VAL A 175 -3.88 -17.79 6.21
N GLU A 176 -2.56 -17.98 6.19
CA GLU A 176 -1.90 -19.00 6.99
C GLU A 176 -2.11 -18.78 8.50
N MET A 177 -1.97 -17.54 8.96
CA MET A 177 -2.22 -17.19 10.37
C MET A 177 -3.68 -17.43 10.76
N GLY A 178 -4.63 -17.13 9.87
CA GLY A 178 -6.04 -17.44 10.08
C GLY A 178 -6.29 -18.94 10.25
N HIS A 179 -5.69 -19.77 9.41
CA HIS A 179 -5.79 -21.24 9.54
C HIS A 179 -5.14 -21.73 10.83
N GLN A 180 -3.95 -21.24 11.17
CA GLN A 180 -3.28 -21.61 12.43
C GLN A 180 -4.11 -21.23 13.67
N LEU A 181 -4.83 -20.10 13.65
CA LEU A 181 -5.77 -19.74 14.71
C LEU A 181 -6.93 -20.74 14.80
N ASN A 182 -7.51 -21.09 13.65
CA ASN A 182 -8.60 -22.04 13.57
C ASN A 182 -8.21 -23.43 14.14
N ASP A 183 -6.99 -23.86 13.81
CA ASP A 183 -6.42 -25.16 14.23
C ASP A 183 -5.88 -25.13 15.66
N GLY A 184 -5.90 -23.98 16.35
CA GLY A 184 -5.38 -23.83 17.71
C GLY A 184 -3.86 -23.86 17.82
N LEU A 185 -3.13 -23.64 16.74
CA LEU A 185 -1.66 -23.58 16.71
C LEU A 185 -1.12 -22.21 17.19
N ILE A 186 -1.98 -21.21 17.20
CA ILE A 186 -1.79 -19.89 17.81
C ILE A 186 -3.03 -19.54 18.64
N ASP A 187 -2.84 -18.77 19.71
CA ASP A 187 -3.91 -18.36 20.62
C ASP A 187 -4.72 -17.16 20.08
N ALA A 188 -4.06 -16.28 19.33
CA ALA A 188 -4.67 -15.12 18.70
C ALA A 188 -3.95 -14.77 17.39
N PHE A 189 -4.65 -14.05 16.53
CA PHE A 189 -4.07 -13.45 15.33
C PHE A 189 -4.21 -11.92 15.40
N CYS A 190 -3.09 -11.22 15.44
CA CYS A 190 -2.99 -9.78 15.45
C CYS A 190 -2.48 -9.27 14.11
N PHE A 191 -3.15 -8.29 13.52
CA PHE A 191 -2.83 -7.77 12.21
C PHE A 191 -3.02 -6.26 12.12
N GLY A 192 -2.15 -5.57 11.39
CA GLY A 192 -2.25 -4.15 11.09
C GLY A 192 -2.66 -3.98 9.63
N ALA A 193 -3.92 -3.66 9.39
CA ALA A 193 -4.47 -3.47 8.04
C ALA A 193 -5.76 -2.64 8.07
N GLY A 194 -6.14 -2.05 6.94
CA GLY A 194 -7.44 -1.38 6.79
C GLY A 194 -8.59 -2.32 7.14
N ALA A 195 -9.51 -1.84 7.96
CA ALA A 195 -10.66 -2.64 8.40
C ALA A 195 -11.85 -2.49 7.43
N PRO A 196 -12.65 -3.57 7.21
CA PRO A 196 -12.50 -4.92 7.75
C PRO A 196 -11.36 -5.70 7.06
N VAL A 197 -10.55 -6.40 7.83
CA VAL A 197 -9.51 -7.27 7.27
C VAL A 197 -10.16 -8.50 6.63
N PRO A 198 -9.91 -8.81 5.35
CA PRO A 198 -10.59 -9.94 4.68
C PRO A 198 -10.47 -11.27 5.43
N MET A 199 -9.28 -11.62 5.95
CA MET A 199 -9.12 -12.86 6.73
C MET A 199 -9.89 -12.82 8.05
N PHE A 200 -10.01 -11.67 8.71
CA PHE A 200 -10.80 -11.55 9.93
C PHE A 200 -12.32 -11.66 9.63
N THR A 201 -12.76 -11.13 8.49
CA THR A 201 -14.14 -11.30 8.02
C THR A 201 -14.47 -12.76 7.76
N GLN A 202 -13.54 -13.52 7.20
CA GLN A 202 -13.68 -14.96 6.99
C GLN A 202 -13.78 -15.70 8.33
N LEU A 203 -12.84 -15.45 9.25
CA LEU A 203 -12.88 -16.05 10.60
C LEU A 203 -14.17 -15.72 11.34
N ASP A 204 -14.65 -14.47 11.25
CA ASP A 204 -15.90 -14.02 11.85
C ASP A 204 -17.16 -14.69 11.27
N ALA A 205 -17.10 -15.10 10.00
CA ALA A 205 -18.17 -15.84 9.34
C ALA A 205 -18.19 -17.33 9.70
N GLU A 206 -17.01 -17.93 9.86
CA GLU A 206 -16.81 -19.38 10.02
C GLU A 206 -16.73 -19.83 11.48
N GLN A 207 -16.30 -18.95 12.40
CA GLN A 207 -15.98 -19.27 13.79
C GLN A 207 -16.67 -18.34 14.78
N GLN A 208 -16.74 -18.76 16.05
CA GLN A 208 -17.06 -17.86 17.16
C GLN A 208 -15.79 -17.14 17.60
N VAL A 209 -15.68 -15.85 17.26
CA VAL A 209 -14.51 -15.02 17.48
C VAL A 209 -14.75 -13.88 18.46
N ALA A 210 -13.72 -13.46 19.16
CA ALA A 210 -13.66 -12.28 19.99
C ALA A 210 -12.70 -11.26 19.36
N PHE A 211 -13.18 -10.03 19.23
CA PHE A 211 -12.39 -8.85 18.90
C PHE A 211 -12.26 -8.01 20.18
N TYR A 212 -11.10 -7.37 20.41
CA TYR A 212 -10.91 -6.60 21.64
C TYR A 212 -10.58 -5.15 21.40
N THR A 213 -11.08 -4.30 22.29
CA THR A 213 -10.65 -2.91 22.41
C THR A 213 -9.39 -2.83 23.26
N TRP A 214 -8.55 -1.85 23.03
CA TRP A 214 -7.39 -1.56 23.85
C TRP A 214 -7.78 -0.51 24.90
N THR A 215 -7.12 -0.54 26.04
CA THR A 215 -7.41 0.45 27.07
C THR A 215 -6.80 1.81 26.73
N PRO A 216 -7.38 2.92 27.18
CA PRO A 216 -6.81 4.25 26.99
C PRO A 216 -5.36 4.35 27.50
N GLU A 217 -5.05 3.67 28.62
CA GLU A 217 -3.73 3.62 29.24
C GLU A 217 -2.71 2.93 28.34
N ASP A 218 -3.09 1.78 27.74
CA ASP A 218 -2.24 1.05 26.78
C ASP A 218 -1.96 1.89 25.53
N ILE A 219 -3.01 2.53 25.00
CA ILE A 219 -2.90 3.43 23.85
C ILE A 219 -1.94 4.57 24.14
N ALA A 220 -2.09 5.24 25.32
CA ALA A 220 -1.24 6.36 25.72
C ALA A 220 0.22 5.92 25.91
N LEU A 221 0.45 4.76 26.54
CA LEU A 221 1.78 4.23 26.80
C LEU A 221 2.51 3.89 25.48
N ILE A 222 1.82 3.23 24.55
CA ILE A 222 2.39 2.89 23.24
C ILE A 222 2.72 4.15 22.46
N ARG A 223 1.81 5.13 22.39
CA ARG A 223 2.03 6.38 21.67
C ARG A 223 3.13 7.25 22.29
N GLY A 224 3.33 7.14 23.60
CA GLY A 224 4.47 7.80 24.27
C GLY A 224 5.83 7.24 23.84
N LYS A 225 5.90 5.94 23.53
CA LYS A 225 7.12 5.27 23.06
C LYS A 225 7.27 5.25 21.54
N MET A 226 6.16 5.27 20.81
CA MET A 226 6.08 5.20 19.35
C MET A 226 5.14 6.30 18.82
N PRO A 227 5.62 7.56 18.71
CA PRO A 227 4.79 8.72 18.38
C PRO A 227 4.22 8.73 16.97
N GLU A 228 4.69 7.85 16.09
CA GLU A 228 4.14 7.63 14.75
C GLU A 228 2.73 7.04 14.76
N PHE A 229 2.30 6.40 15.86
CA PHE A 229 0.94 5.92 16.01
C PHE A 229 -0.04 7.04 16.34
N THR A 230 -1.22 6.96 15.74
CA THR A 230 -2.39 7.77 16.10
C THR A 230 -3.43 6.90 16.79
N GLU A 231 -4.35 7.51 17.52
CA GLU A 231 -5.55 6.81 17.97
C GLU A 231 -6.40 6.42 16.78
N SER A 232 -6.94 5.21 16.81
CA SER A 232 -7.81 4.68 15.79
C SER A 232 -9.03 4.03 16.40
N THR A 233 -10.11 3.97 15.64
CA THR A 233 -11.36 3.32 16.05
C THR A 233 -11.88 2.47 14.92
N ILE A 234 -12.16 1.20 15.21
CA ILE A 234 -12.87 0.30 14.31
C ILE A 234 -14.35 0.37 14.70
N PRO A 235 -15.22 0.94 13.84
CA PRO A 235 -16.63 1.11 14.17
C PRO A 235 -17.33 -0.24 14.40
N ARG A 236 -18.27 -0.28 15.34
CA ARG A 236 -19.14 -1.44 15.59
C ARG A 236 -19.82 -1.91 14.31
N GLY A 237 -20.06 -3.21 14.22
CA GLY A 237 -20.77 -3.82 13.09
C GLY A 237 -19.93 -3.93 11.81
N LEU A 238 -18.65 -3.60 11.85
CA LEU A 238 -17.74 -3.82 10.72
C LEU A 238 -17.45 -5.31 10.53
N TYR A 239 -17.36 -6.04 11.63
CA TYR A 239 -17.39 -7.50 11.67
C TYR A 239 -18.72 -7.95 12.33
N LYS A 240 -19.24 -9.11 11.91
CA LYS A 240 -20.56 -9.61 12.33
C LYS A 240 -20.68 -9.76 13.86
N GLN A 241 -19.63 -10.24 14.52
CA GLN A 241 -19.62 -10.47 15.96
C GLN A 241 -19.05 -9.30 16.78
N GLN A 242 -18.68 -8.22 16.13
CA GLN A 242 -18.22 -6.98 16.78
C GLN A 242 -19.43 -6.11 17.16
N THR A 243 -19.77 -6.08 18.43
CA THR A 243 -20.97 -5.38 18.95
C THR A 243 -20.71 -3.96 19.44
N ALA A 244 -19.44 -3.58 19.62
CA ALA A 244 -19.01 -2.26 20.09
C ALA A 244 -17.87 -1.69 19.24
N ASP A 245 -17.69 -0.37 19.31
CA ASP A 245 -16.51 0.28 18.75
C ASP A 245 -15.26 -0.27 19.44
N GLN A 246 -14.20 -0.51 18.66
CA GLN A 246 -12.92 -0.93 19.19
C GLN A 246 -11.93 0.22 19.11
N LYS A 247 -11.49 0.68 20.27
CA LYS A 247 -10.38 1.62 20.38
C LYS A 247 -9.06 0.89 20.20
N THR A 248 -8.16 1.50 19.45
CA THR A 248 -6.84 0.96 19.14
C THR A 248 -5.90 2.09 18.69
N ILE A 249 -4.73 1.72 18.22
CA ILE A 249 -3.78 2.60 17.55
C ILE A 249 -3.74 2.28 16.06
N GLY A 250 -3.35 3.24 15.25
CA GLY A 250 -3.26 3.07 13.79
C GLY A 250 -2.09 3.81 13.17
N LEU A 251 -1.73 3.38 11.98
CA LEU A 251 -0.74 4.02 11.11
C LEU A 251 -1.41 4.36 9.78
N TYR A 252 -1.33 5.62 9.37
CA TYR A 252 -1.90 5.99 8.08
C TYR A 252 -1.05 5.46 6.91
N ASN A 253 -1.69 5.16 5.77
CA ASN A 253 -1.02 4.61 4.60
C ASN A 253 -0.94 5.59 3.46
N PHE A 254 0.16 5.51 2.71
CA PHE A 254 0.34 6.17 1.43
C PHE A 254 0.81 5.19 0.35
N ALA A 255 0.34 5.43 -0.88
CA ALA A 255 0.99 4.87 -2.05
C ALA A 255 2.31 5.63 -2.29
N ILE A 256 3.33 4.87 -2.63
CA ILE A 256 4.69 5.39 -2.82
C ILE A 256 5.27 4.94 -4.15
N ALA A 257 6.15 5.77 -4.71
CA ALA A 257 6.94 5.48 -5.90
C ALA A 257 8.40 5.89 -5.68
N ASN A 258 9.29 5.49 -6.61
CA ASN A 258 10.65 6.02 -6.63
C ASN A 258 10.65 7.49 -7.07
N LYS A 259 11.55 8.30 -6.52
CA LYS A 259 11.76 9.71 -6.90
C LYS A 259 12.01 9.94 -8.38
N ASP A 260 12.58 8.92 -9.06
CA ASP A 260 12.94 8.98 -10.47
C ASP A 260 11.77 8.57 -11.39
N MET A 261 10.58 8.27 -10.85
CA MET A 261 9.38 8.07 -11.66
C MET A 261 9.09 9.35 -12.48
N PRO A 262 8.75 9.26 -13.79
CA PRO A 262 8.39 10.45 -14.55
C PRO A 262 7.21 11.22 -13.93
N ASP A 263 7.31 12.55 -13.86
CA ASP A 263 6.27 13.40 -13.27
C ASP A 263 4.88 13.19 -13.88
N ALA A 264 4.83 12.99 -15.19
CA ALA A 264 3.58 12.72 -15.90
C ALA A 264 2.93 11.41 -15.43
N THR A 265 3.73 10.37 -15.17
CA THR A 265 3.27 9.07 -14.66
C THR A 265 2.77 9.21 -13.23
N ALA A 266 3.52 9.84 -12.34
CA ALA A 266 3.13 10.08 -10.96
C ALA A 266 1.84 10.93 -10.86
N TYR A 267 1.71 11.96 -11.72
CA TYR A 267 0.49 12.75 -11.85
C TYR A 267 -0.69 11.89 -12.28
N ALA A 268 -0.54 11.10 -13.35
CA ALA A 268 -1.60 10.25 -13.88
C ALA A 268 -2.08 9.22 -12.84
N ILE A 269 -1.15 8.59 -12.12
CA ILE A 269 -1.46 7.65 -11.03
C ILE A 269 -2.27 8.35 -9.93
N THR A 270 -1.77 9.46 -9.41
CA THR A 270 -2.40 10.20 -8.32
C THR A 270 -3.80 10.67 -8.70
N LYS A 271 -3.94 11.26 -9.88
CA LYS A 271 -5.22 11.75 -10.42
C LYS A 271 -6.22 10.61 -10.60
N THR A 272 -5.82 9.54 -11.29
CA THR A 272 -6.72 8.44 -11.62
C THR A 272 -7.29 7.78 -10.37
N VAL A 273 -6.47 7.52 -9.36
CA VAL A 273 -6.94 6.88 -8.13
C VAL A 273 -7.85 7.81 -7.33
N LEU A 274 -7.45 9.06 -7.11
CA LEU A 274 -8.20 10.01 -6.30
C LEU A 274 -9.53 10.46 -6.96
N GLU A 275 -9.61 10.43 -8.29
CA GLU A 275 -10.85 10.71 -9.03
C GLU A 275 -11.72 9.48 -9.26
N SER A 276 -11.26 8.29 -8.85
CA SER A 276 -12.01 7.02 -8.96
C SER A 276 -12.50 6.48 -7.61
N ASN A 277 -12.69 7.33 -6.61
CA ASN A 277 -13.06 6.91 -5.24
C ASN A 277 -14.25 5.95 -5.18
N ARG A 278 -15.29 6.13 -6.03
CA ARG A 278 -16.44 5.21 -6.09
C ARG A 278 -16.04 3.77 -6.46
N ALA A 279 -15.12 3.61 -7.41
CA ALA A 279 -14.61 2.30 -7.79
C ALA A 279 -13.73 1.70 -6.67
N MET A 280 -12.93 2.54 -6.01
CA MET A 280 -12.14 2.11 -4.85
C MET A 280 -13.02 1.65 -3.70
N LEU A 281 -14.12 2.36 -3.40
CA LEU A 281 -15.08 1.99 -2.36
C LEU A 281 -15.80 0.67 -2.64
N SER A 282 -16.08 0.34 -3.90
CA SER A 282 -16.71 -0.94 -4.26
C SER A 282 -15.80 -2.14 -3.99
N ALA A 283 -14.49 -1.92 -3.94
CA ALA A 283 -13.51 -2.95 -3.63
C ALA A 283 -13.28 -3.14 -2.13
N HIS A 284 -13.21 -2.04 -1.39
CA HIS A 284 -12.93 -2.08 0.04
C HIS A 284 -13.41 -0.80 0.74
N THR A 285 -14.15 -0.94 1.84
CA THR A 285 -14.74 0.20 2.57
C THR A 285 -13.71 1.14 3.18
N ALA A 286 -12.49 0.67 3.50
CA ALA A 286 -11.40 1.53 3.96
C ALA A 286 -11.04 2.61 2.93
N ALA A 287 -11.29 2.37 1.63
CA ALA A 287 -11.04 3.33 0.57
C ALA A 287 -11.91 4.62 0.65
N LYS A 288 -12.86 4.70 1.58
CA LYS A 288 -13.56 5.96 1.92
C LYS A 288 -12.57 7.08 2.27
N GLU A 289 -11.39 6.72 2.77
CA GLU A 289 -10.33 7.65 3.13
C GLU A 289 -9.38 7.99 1.97
N THR A 290 -9.49 7.31 0.82
CA THR A 290 -8.70 7.59 -0.39
C THR A 290 -9.26 8.82 -1.10
N VAL A 291 -9.05 9.98 -0.49
CA VAL A 291 -9.53 11.29 -0.98
C VAL A 291 -8.42 12.33 -0.87
N ALA A 292 -8.37 13.27 -1.81
CA ALA A 292 -7.29 14.25 -1.90
C ALA A 292 -7.07 15.07 -0.62
N ALA A 293 -8.15 15.38 0.13
CA ALA A 293 -8.08 16.11 1.39
C ALA A 293 -7.20 15.40 2.44
N ASN A 294 -7.13 14.08 2.41
CA ASN A 294 -6.31 13.29 3.34
C ASN A 294 -4.80 13.32 3.01
N ALA A 295 -4.37 14.04 1.97
CA ALA A 295 -2.95 14.33 1.74
C ALA A 295 -2.29 14.99 2.95
N SER A 296 -3.04 15.77 3.75
CA SER A 296 -2.58 16.39 5.00
C SER A 296 -2.18 15.38 6.10
N ARG A 297 -2.56 14.10 5.96
CA ARG A 297 -2.10 13.03 6.86
C ARG A 297 -0.62 12.68 6.67
N ASN A 298 -0.01 13.13 5.57
CA ASN A 298 1.42 12.98 5.34
C ASN A 298 2.19 14.15 5.96
N THR A 299 2.97 13.86 6.97
CA THR A 299 3.88 14.80 7.65
C THR A 299 5.34 14.36 7.58
N ILE A 300 5.65 13.29 6.84
CA ILE A 300 6.94 12.60 6.87
C ILE A 300 7.56 12.48 5.47
N LEU A 301 6.81 11.95 4.50
CA LEU A 301 7.33 11.67 3.17
C LEU A 301 7.31 12.91 2.27
N THR A 302 8.37 13.15 1.55
CA THR A 302 8.33 14.09 0.43
C THR A 302 7.37 13.57 -0.64
N PHE A 303 6.43 14.40 -1.09
CA PHE A 303 5.58 14.06 -2.23
C PHE A 303 6.37 14.05 -3.54
N HIS A 304 5.96 13.20 -4.46
CA HIS A 304 6.47 13.21 -5.82
C HIS A 304 6.04 14.52 -6.53
N PRO A 305 6.90 15.17 -7.34
CA PRO A 305 6.54 16.43 -8.03
C PRO A 305 5.26 16.30 -8.85
N GLY A 306 5.06 15.18 -9.56
CA GLY A 306 3.82 14.91 -10.30
C GLY A 306 2.57 14.85 -9.40
N ALA A 307 2.68 14.28 -8.20
CA ALA A 307 1.59 14.29 -7.22
C ALA A 307 1.32 15.71 -6.69
N VAL A 308 2.37 16.47 -6.38
CA VAL A 308 2.25 17.89 -5.95
C VAL A 308 1.49 18.70 -7.00
N ARG A 309 1.80 18.49 -8.29
CA ARG A 309 1.07 19.15 -9.39
C ARG A 309 -0.44 18.88 -9.30
N TYR A 310 -0.86 17.63 -9.12
CA TYR A 310 -2.28 17.30 -8.98
C TYR A 310 -2.92 17.98 -7.78
N TYR A 311 -2.30 17.92 -6.59
CA TYR A 311 -2.84 18.55 -5.39
C TYR A 311 -2.96 20.06 -5.54
N ARG A 312 -1.99 20.72 -6.17
CA ARG A 312 -2.02 22.16 -6.47
C ARG A 312 -3.19 22.51 -7.40
N GLU A 313 -3.41 21.73 -8.48
CA GLU A 313 -4.54 21.89 -9.39
C GLU A 313 -5.90 21.73 -8.68
N LYS A 314 -5.98 20.90 -7.63
CA LYS A 314 -7.19 20.71 -6.81
C LYS A 314 -7.31 21.71 -5.65
N GLY A 315 -6.39 22.64 -5.50
CA GLY A 315 -6.38 23.59 -4.37
C GLY A 315 -6.10 22.96 -3.02
N ILE A 316 -5.53 21.74 -2.98
CA ILE A 316 -5.19 21.03 -1.74
C ILE A 316 -3.85 21.55 -1.23
N ARG A 317 -3.84 22.07 0.00
CA ARG A 317 -2.63 22.53 0.67
C ARG A 317 -1.89 21.32 1.25
N LEU A 318 -0.63 21.18 0.87
CA LEU A 318 0.30 20.20 1.44
C LEU A 318 1.15 20.84 2.54
N ASP A 319 1.64 20.04 3.48
CA ASP A 319 2.62 20.49 4.47
C ASP A 319 3.91 20.91 3.74
N PRO A 320 4.43 22.15 3.99
CA PRO A 320 5.67 22.62 3.37
C PRO A 320 6.87 21.68 3.58
N ALA A 321 6.92 20.96 4.71
CA ALA A 321 7.98 20.00 5.00
C ALA A 321 7.96 18.78 4.08
N THR A 322 6.84 18.50 3.42
CA THR A 322 6.65 17.36 2.50
C THR A 322 6.78 17.74 1.03
N LEU A 323 7.07 18.98 0.72
CA LEU A 323 7.28 19.42 -0.67
C LEU A 323 8.69 19.03 -1.16
N PRO A 324 8.82 18.66 -2.45
CA PRO A 324 10.14 18.45 -3.04
C PRO A 324 10.96 19.76 -2.98
N LYS A 325 12.25 19.59 -2.65
CA LYS A 325 13.22 20.71 -2.60
C LYS A 325 13.71 21.07 -3.99
#